data_38aa766cb20a0ecb9e611f360d6f0c34
#
_entry.id   38aa766cb20a0ecb9e611f360d6f0c34
#
_cell.length_a   1.000
_cell.length_b   1.000
_cell.length_c   1.000
_cell.angle_alpha   90.00
_cell.angle_beta   90.00
_cell.angle_gamma   90.00
#
_symmetry.space_group_name_H-M   'P 1'
#
loop_
_entity.id
_entity.type
_entity.pdbx_description
1 polymer ?
#
loop_
_entity_poly.entity_id
_entity_poly.type
_entity_poly.pdbx_seq_one_letter_code
_entity_poly.pdbx_strand_id
1 'polypeptide(L)'
;LNIKKFIQKEVEYITNEKKSNNKIIPEIKYSDLKLNNKNLIENIHRRGCVIIRDVFDDNQMHEWNLDLENYIEQNNYYEDQKKKAGIDEYFSELRSGKPQIFGLYWSKTQIEIRQSQELANVKKWLNELWTFNDGKDDIFDPSKELVYADRVRRREPGDSTLGLSPHCDAGSVERWIDDGYQKVYQKI
;
A
#
# COMPACT_ATOMS: atom_id res chain seq x y z
N LEU A 1 -22.35 10.16 -13.40
CA LEU A 1 -21.44 9.09 -13.86
C LEU A 1 -22.10 7.73 -13.60
N ASN A 2 -22.24 6.86 -14.61
CA ASN A 2 -22.77 5.51 -14.37
C ASN A 2 -21.59 4.60 -13.96
N ILE A 3 -21.32 4.52 -12.68
CA ILE A 3 -20.22 3.74 -12.08
C ILE A 3 -20.23 2.29 -12.58
N LYS A 4 -21.39 1.65 -12.65
CA LYS A 4 -21.50 0.27 -13.11
C LYS A 4 -20.98 0.09 -14.55
N LYS A 5 -21.38 0.99 -15.47
CA LYS A 5 -20.89 0.96 -16.86
C LYS A 5 -19.39 1.24 -16.94
N PHE A 6 -18.88 2.13 -16.09
CA PHE A 6 -17.45 2.40 -16.03
C PHE A 6 -16.66 1.16 -15.58
N ILE A 7 -17.08 0.53 -14.48
CA ILE A 7 -16.44 -0.70 -13.99
C ILE A 7 -16.46 -1.81 -15.04
N GLN A 8 -17.60 -2.00 -15.72
CA GLN A 8 -17.71 -3.01 -16.78
C GLN A 8 -16.68 -2.77 -17.90
N LYS A 9 -16.56 -1.53 -18.38
CA LYS A 9 -15.57 -1.18 -19.40
C LYS A 9 -14.12 -1.42 -18.94
N GLU A 10 -13.80 -1.10 -17.70
CA GLU A 10 -12.46 -1.34 -17.15
C GLU A 10 -12.17 -2.84 -17.01
N VAL A 11 -13.14 -3.63 -16.58
CA VAL A 11 -13.02 -5.09 -16.51
C VAL A 11 -12.78 -5.69 -17.90
N GLU A 12 -13.55 -5.27 -18.91
CA GLU A 12 -13.37 -5.70 -20.29
C GLU A 12 -11.97 -5.34 -20.81
N TYR A 13 -11.53 -4.10 -20.58
CA TYR A 13 -10.21 -3.65 -20.97
C TYR A 13 -9.11 -4.49 -20.32
N ILE A 14 -9.13 -4.65 -19.00
CA ILE A 14 -8.15 -5.46 -18.26
C ILE A 14 -8.13 -6.91 -18.76
N THR A 15 -9.30 -7.47 -19.05
CA THR A 15 -9.43 -8.83 -19.56
C THR A 15 -8.76 -8.99 -20.93
N ASN A 16 -8.93 -8.01 -21.81
CA ASN A 16 -8.33 -8.00 -23.14
C ASN A 16 -6.80 -7.81 -23.08
N GLU A 17 -6.33 -6.88 -22.27
CA GLU A 17 -4.89 -6.69 -22.01
C GLU A 17 -4.23 -7.96 -21.49
N LYS A 18 -4.90 -8.64 -20.55
CA LYS A 18 -4.42 -9.93 -20.00
C LYS A 18 -4.34 -11.02 -21.07
N LYS A 19 -5.34 -11.12 -21.95
CA LYS A 19 -5.32 -12.07 -23.08
C LYS A 19 -4.18 -11.80 -24.05
N SER A 20 -3.82 -10.54 -24.24
CA SER A 20 -2.72 -10.11 -25.10
C SER A 20 -1.34 -10.20 -24.42
N ASN A 21 -1.25 -10.77 -23.22
CA ASN A 21 -0.05 -10.88 -22.40
C ASN A 21 0.60 -9.53 -22.07
N ASN A 22 -0.16 -8.45 -22.09
CA ASN A 22 0.32 -7.11 -21.73
C ASN A 22 0.45 -6.98 -20.20
N LYS A 23 1.42 -6.19 -19.77
CA LYS A 23 1.55 -5.81 -18.35
C LYS A 23 0.39 -4.89 -17.98
N ILE A 24 -0.46 -5.35 -17.07
CA ILE A 24 -1.64 -4.62 -16.61
C ILE A 24 -1.26 -3.55 -15.58
N ILE A 25 -0.37 -3.90 -14.67
CA ILE A 25 0.11 -2.98 -13.62
C ILE A 25 1.32 -2.23 -14.18
N PRO A 26 1.29 -0.88 -14.19
CA PRO A 26 2.44 -0.09 -14.62
C PRO A 26 3.64 -0.34 -13.69
N GLU A 27 4.83 -0.31 -14.28
CA GLU A 27 6.07 -0.61 -13.59
C GLU A 27 7.14 0.42 -13.97
N ILE A 28 7.91 0.87 -13.00
CA ILE A 28 9.02 1.81 -13.18
C ILE A 28 10.19 1.42 -12.26
N LYS A 29 11.41 1.73 -12.65
CA LYS A 29 12.57 1.64 -11.76
C LYS A 29 12.72 2.91 -10.93
N TYR A 30 13.24 2.77 -9.72
CA TYR A 30 13.52 3.91 -8.84
C TYR A 30 14.44 4.95 -9.50
N SER A 31 15.45 4.51 -10.25
CA SER A 31 16.35 5.39 -11.03
C SER A 31 15.63 6.30 -12.02
N ASP A 32 14.46 5.87 -12.48
CA ASP A 32 13.71 6.49 -13.57
C ASP A 32 12.57 7.39 -13.08
N LEU A 33 12.39 7.54 -11.77
CA LEU A 33 11.32 8.37 -11.18
C LEU A 33 11.34 9.84 -11.64
N LYS A 34 12.52 10.34 -12.03
CA LYS A 34 12.67 11.72 -12.52
C LYS A 34 12.22 11.90 -13.97
N LEU A 35 11.99 10.82 -14.70
CA LEU A 35 11.58 10.88 -16.10
C LEU A 35 10.09 11.22 -16.19
N ASN A 36 9.77 12.28 -16.92
CA ASN A 36 8.38 12.68 -17.16
C ASN A 36 7.75 11.80 -18.25
N ASN A 37 7.39 10.58 -17.91
CA ASN A 37 6.73 9.63 -18.81
C ASN A 37 5.20 9.78 -18.71
N LYS A 38 4.62 10.60 -19.59
CA LYS A 38 3.17 10.88 -19.58
C LYS A 38 2.32 9.62 -19.71
N ASN A 39 2.68 8.69 -20.59
CA ASN A 39 1.91 7.45 -20.78
C ASN A 39 1.93 6.58 -19.51
N LEU A 40 3.06 6.51 -18.81
CA LEU A 40 3.17 5.80 -17.54
C LEU A 40 2.27 6.46 -16.48
N ILE A 41 2.33 7.79 -16.36
CA ILE A 41 1.53 8.55 -15.39
C ILE A 41 0.04 8.36 -15.65
N GLU A 42 -0.41 8.46 -16.90
CA GLU A 42 -1.80 8.20 -17.29
C GLU A 42 -2.24 6.77 -16.92
N ASN A 43 -1.38 5.78 -17.13
CA ASN A 43 -1.64 4.40 -16.73
C ASN A 43 -1.71 4.25 -15.20
N ILE A 44 -0.85 4.92 -14.46
CA ILE A 44 -0.90 4.93 -12.98
C ILE A 44 -2.23 5.54 -12.52
N HIS A 45 -2.62 6.69 -13.05
CA HIS A 45 -3.90 7.32 -12.72
C HIS A 45 -5.10 6.41 -13.02
N ARG A 46 -5.04 5.72 -14.15
CA ARG A 46 -6.11 4.77 -14.54
C ARG A 46 -6.17 3.54 -13.65
N ARG A 47 -5.02 3.02 -13.23
CA ARG A 47 -4.93 1.77 -12.43
C ARG A 47 -4.98 1.99 -10.93
N GLY A 48 -4.62 3.17 -10.47
CA GLY A 48 -4.51 3.50 -9.05
C GLY A 48 -3.37 2.77 -8.34
N CYS A 49 -2.42 2.16 -9.09
CA CYS A 49 -1.29 1.44 -8.53
C CYS A 49 -0.08 1.45 -9.47
N VAL A 50 1.09 1.22 -8.91
CA VAL A 50 2.35 1.11 -9.65
C VAL A 50 3.31 0.18 -8.92
N ILE A 51 4.16 -0.55 -9.66
CA ILE A 51 5.28 -1.29 -9.12
C ILE A 51 6.55 -0.45 -9.32
N ILE A 52 7.21 -0.11 -8.24
CA ILE A 52 8.51 0.59 -8.28
C ILE A 52 9.59 -0.41 -7.92
N ARG A 53 10.50 -0.66 -8.85
CA ARG A 53 11.59 -1.61 -8.72
C ARG A 53 12.86 -0.95 -8.23
N ASP A 54 13.70 -1.73 -7.58
CA ASP A 54 15.07 -1.38 -7.22
C ASP A 54 15.13 -0.12 -6.32
N VAL A 55 14.19 0.00 -5.38
CA VAL A 55 14.15 1.12 -4.43
C VAL A 55 15.30 1.01 -3.43
N PHE A 56 15.59 -0.19 -2.98
CA PHE A 56 16.66 -0.50 -2.05
C PHE A 56 17.59 -1.56 -2.64
N ASP A 57 18.81 -1.61 -2.16
CA ASP A 57 19.76 -2.68 -2.48
C ASP A 57 19.29 -4.04 -1.95
N ASP A 58 19.50 -5.10 -2.74
CA ASP A 58 19.02 -6.44 -2.39
C ASP A 58 19.68 -6.99 -1.11
N ASN A 59 20.97 -6.70 -0.89
CA ASN A 59 21.66 -7.16 0.32
C ASN A 59 21.11 -6.43 1.55
N GLN A 60 20.86 -5.12 1.43
CA GLN A 60 20.25 -4.34 2.50
C GLN A 60 18.84 -4.85 2.83
N MET A 61 18.05 -5.19 1.81
CA MET A 61 16.72 -5.78 2.03
C MET A 61 16.80 -7.14 2.71
N HIS A 62 17.80 -7.94 2.36
CA HIS A 62 18.03 -9.22 3.01
C HIS A 62 18.44 -9.06 4.48
N GLU A 63 19.35 -8.16 4.79
CA GLU A 63 19.76 -7.83 6.17
C GLU A 63 18.57 -7.36 7.00
N TRP A 64 17.78 -6.44 6.49
CA TRP A 64 16.58 -5.95 7.17
C TRP A 64 15.55 -7.06 7.44
N ASN A 65 15.38 -7.99 6.49
CA ASN A 65 14.50 -9.13 6.70
C ASN A 65 15.00 -10.03 7.83
N LEU A 66 16.31 -10.33 7.86
CA LEU A 66 16.92 -11.12 8.93
C LEU A 66 16.80 -10.42 10.29
N ASP A 67 17.09 -9.13 10.35
CA ASP A 67 16.95 -8.34 11.58
C ASP A 67 15.52 -8.39 12.12
N LEU A 68 14.53 -8.29 11.23
CA LEU A 68 13.13 -8.34 11.60
C LEU A 68 12.71 -9.73 12.09
N GLU A 69 13.15 -10.79 11.43
CA GLU A 69 12.91 -12.17 11.85
C GLU A 69 13.52 -12.43 13.24
N ASN A 70 14.78 -12.07 13.43
CA ASN A 70 15.47 -12.17 14.71
C ASN A 70 14.77 -11.39 15.82
N TYR A 71 14.29 -10.19 15.51
CA TYR A 71 13.55 -9.37 16.49
C TYR A 71 12.25 -10.06 16.92
N ILE A 72 11.51 -10.63 15.99
CA ILE A 72 10.26 -11.36 16.27
C ILE A 72 10.55 -12.59 17.15
N GLU A 73 11.60 -13.35 16.84
CA GLU A 73 11.98 -14.56 17.58
C GLU A 73 12.51 -14.25 18.99
N GLN A 74 13.44 -13.30 19.11
CA GLN A 74 14.03 -12.91 20.39
C GLN A 74 13.01 -12.37 21.40
N ASN A 75 11.93 -11.77 20.89
CA ASN A 75 10.85 -11.29 21.73
C ASN A 75 9.75 -12.32 21.97
N ASN A 76 9.95 -13.57 21.58
CA ASN A 76 8.98 -14.66 21.75
C ASN A 76 7.56 -14.31 21.27
N TYR A 77 7.47 -13.52 20.20
CA TYR A 77 6.22 -12.94 19.74
C TYR A 77 5.14 -13.99 19.46
N TYR A 78 5.50 -15.14 18.89
CA TYR A 78 4.58 -16.22 18.59
C TYR A 78 3.97 -16.86 19.85
N GLU A 79 4.77 -17.06 20.89
CA GLU A 79 4.30 -17.64 22.16
C GLU A 79 3.41 -16.64 22.93
N ASP A 80 3.75 -15.37 22.89
CA ASP A 80 2.97 -14.33 23.54
C ASP A 80 1.61 -14.11 22.86
N GLN A 81 1.52 -14.26 21.54
CA GLN A 81 0.25 -14.17 20.82
C GLN A 81 -0.67 -15.37 21.12
N LYS A 82 -0.14 -16.56 21.30
CA LYS A 82 -0.93 -17.73 21.75
C LYS A 82 -1.61 -17.49 23.10
N LYS A 83 -0.99 -16.71 23.99
CA LYS A 83 -1.54 -16.37 25.33
C LYS A 83 -2.59 -15.25 25.27
N LYS A 84 -2.60 -14.45 24.24
CA LYS A 84 -3.51 -13.31 24.04
C LYS A 84 -4.68 -13.68 23.14
N ALA A 85 -5.27 -14.86 23.32
CA ALA A 85 -6.44 -15.28 22.57
C ALA A 85 -7.53 -14.18 22.58
N GLY A 86 -7.88 -13.67 21.40
CA GLY A 86 -9.00 -12.73 21.22
C GLY A 86 -8.69 -11.38 20.57
N ILE A 87 -7.43 -11.01 20.34
CA ILE A 87 -7.11 -9.69 19.77
C ILE A 87 -7.13 -9.68 18.24
N ASP A 88 -6.88 -10.83 17.59
CA ASP A 88 -6.84 -10.94 16.13
C ASP A 88 -7.60 -12.16 15.61
N GLU A 89 -8.85 -12.36 16.02
CA GLU A 89 -9.70 -13.44 15.49
C GLU A 89 -9.81 -13.45 13.97
N TYR A 90 -9.74 -12.28 13.35
CA TYR A 90 -9.73 -12.12 11.88
C TYR A 90 -8.50 -12.73 11.19
N PHE A 91 -7.42 -12.99 11.91
CA PHE A 91 -6.15 -13.44 11.36
C PHE A 91 -5.67 -14.75 11.98
N SER A 92 -6.48 -15.39 12.82
CA SER A 92 -6.10 -16.55 13.62
C SER A 92 -6.08 -17.89 12.87
N GLU A 93 -6.70 -17.98 11.70
CA GLU A 93 -6.83 -19.23 10.94
C GLU A 93 -5.75 -19.40 9.85
N LEU A 94 -4.48 -19.18 10.18
CA LEU A 94 -3.41 -19.44 9.24
C LEU A 94 -2.91 -20.87 9.36
N ARG A 95 -2.66 -21.52 8.22
CA ARG A 95 -2.14 -22.89 8.17
C ARG A 95 -0.80 -23.06 8.89
N SER A 96 0.01 -22.02 8.89
CA SER A 96 1.31 -21.99 9.58
C SER A 96 1.19 -21.89 11.11
N GLY A 97 0.01 -21.59 11.65
CA GLY A 97 -0.18 -21.28 13.07
C GLY A 97 0.54 -20.00 13.54
N LYS A 98 1.06 -19.22 12.61
CA LYS A 98 1.75 -17.94 12.87
C LYS A 98 0.84 -16.78 12.51
N PRO A 99 0.82 -15.68 13.28
CA PRO A 99 0.02 -14.51 12.93
C PRO A 99 0.50 -13.91 11.61
N GLN A 100 -0.45 -13.49 10.79
CA GLN A 100 -0.14 -12.81 9.51
C GLN A 100 0.28 -11.35 9.73
N ILE A 101 -0.27 -10.72 10.74
CA ILE A 101 0.01 -9.33 11.08
C ILE A 101 0.56 -9.30 12.50
N PHE A 102 1.72 -8.69 12.64
CA PHE A 102 2.39 -8.52 13.91
C PHE A 102 2.11 -7.11 14.42
N GLY A 103 1.70 -6.99 15.68
CA GLY A 103 1.56 -5.70 16.39
C GLY A 103 2.93 -5.09 16.71
N LEU A 104 3.77 -5.01 15.72
CA LEU A 104 5.14 -4.53 15.77
C LEU A 104 5.23 -3.22 14.98
N TYR A 105 5.62 -2.13 15.64
CA TYR A 105 5.55 -0.78 15.08
C TYR A 105 6.88 -0.04 15.07
N TRP A 106 7.82 -0.41 15.94
CA TRP A 106 8.99 0.37 16.25
C TRP A 106 10.29 -0.44 16.22
N SER A 107 10.37 -1.51 15.41
CA SER A 107 11.64 -2.18 15.20
C SER A 107 12.64 -1.25 14.53
N LYS A 108 13.93 -1.49 14.74
CA LYS A 108 15.01 -0.74 14.08
C LYS A 108 14.80 -0.71 12.57
N THR A 109 14.56 -1.86 11.97
CA THR A 109 14.32 -2.01 10.52
C THR A 109 13.15 -1.15 10.04
N GLN A 110 12.01 -1.14 10.74
CA GLN A 110 10.87 -0.29 10.37
C GLN A 110 11.22 1.20 10.42
N ILE A 111 11.99 1.62 11.42
CA ILE A 111 12.41 3.01 11.56
C ILE A 111 13.37 3.39 10.42
N GLU A 112 14.37 2.56 10.14
CA GLU A 112 15.33 2.80 9.07
C GLU A 112 14.67 2.92 7.70
N ILE A 113 13.80 1.98 7.34
CA ILE A 113 13.06 2.02 6.08
C ILE A 113 12.17 3.27 6.02
N ARG A 114 11.43 3.56 7.08
CA ARG A 114 10.49 4.69 7.15
C ARG A 114 11.16 6.04 7.00
N GLN A 115 12.38 6.16 7.51
CA GLN A 115 13.18 7.39 7.47
C GLN A 115 14.18 7.43 6.31
N SER A 116 14.21 6.42 5.44
CA SER A 116 15.11 6.39 4.31
C SER A 116 14.80 7.48 3.29
N GLN A 117 15.85 8.01 2.66
CA GLN A 117 15.71 9.02 1.60
C GLN A 117 15.03 8.42 0.36
N GLU A 118 15.28 7.15 0.08
CA GLU A 118 14.70 6.41 -1.03
C GLU A 118 13.17 6.38 -0.91
N LEU A 119 12.65 6.01 0.26
CA LEU A 119 11.22 5.97 0.48
C LEU A 119 10.60 7.37 0.49
N ALA A 120 11.29 8.37 1.02
CA ALA A 120 10.87 9.77 0.96
C ALA A 120 10.76 10.27 -0.50
N ASN A 121 11.73 9.92 -1.35
CA ASN A 121 11.70 10.26 -2.77
C ASN A 121 10.54 9.57 -3.50
N VAL A 122 10.29 8.29 -3.21
CA VAL A 122 9.15 7.55 -3.78
C VAL A 122 7.83 8.22 -3.41
N LYS A 123 7.63 8.53 -2.15
CA LYS A 123 6.39 9.14 -1.66
C LYS A 123 6.18 10.53 -2.24
N LYS A 124 7.24 11.36 -2.26
CA LYS A 124 7.19 12.66 -2.92
C LYS A 124 6.79 12.54 -4.38
N TRP A 125 7.43 11.64 -5.13
CA TRP A 125 7.10 11.40 -6.53
C TRP A 125 5.64 10.96 -6.71
N LEU A 126 5.14 10.04 -5.88
CA LEU A 126 3.73 9.62 -5.91
C LEU A 126 2.77 10.78 -5.63
N ASN A 127 3.09 11.63 -4.66
CA ASN A 127 2.28 12.81 -4.35
C ASN A 127 2.25 13.81 -5.51
N GLU A 128 3.36 13.98 -6.21
CA GLU A 128 3.48 14.89 -7.37
C GLU A 128 2.72 14.39 -8.62
N LEU A 129 2.29 13.13 -8.66
CA LEU A 129 1.44 12.63 -9.75
C LEU A 129 0.01 13.21 -9.71
N TRP A 130 -0.39 13.80 -8.60
CA TRP A 130 -1.73 14.35 -8.38
C TRP A 130 -1.68 15.87 -8.29
N THR A 131 -2.83 16.51 -8.53
CA THR A 131 -2.93 17.96 -8.41
C THR A 131 -2.79 18.38 -6.95
N PHE A 132 -1.74 19.12 -6.64
CA PHE A 132 -1.45 19.60 -5.29
C PHE A 132 -1.58 21.13 -5.15
N ASN A 133 -1.96 21.82 -6.22
CA ASN A 133 -2.33 23.23 -6.18
C ASN A 133 -3.55 23.50 -7.09
N ASP A 134 -4.25 24.60 -6.85
CA ASP A 134 -5.42 25.01 -7.61
C ASP A 134 -5.10 26.12 -8.64
N GLY A 135 -3.82 26.42 -8.85
CA GLY A 135 -3.33 27.50 -9.70
C GLY A 135 -3.15 28.84 -8.99
N LYS A 136 -3.52 28.92 -7.69
CA LYS A 136 -3.31 30.09 -6.81
C LYS A 136 -2.55 29.71 -5.57
N ASP A 137 -3.02 28.67 -4.87
CA ASP A 137 -2.46 28.22 -3.61
C ASP A 137 -2.10 26.74 -3.68
N ASP A 138 -1.08 26.34 -2.92
CA ASP A 138 -0.77 24.94 -2.74
C ASP A 138 -1.77 24.33 -1.76
N ILE A 139 -2.49 23.29 -2.21
CA ILE A 139 -3.44 22.53 -1.38
C ILE A 139 -2.69 21.69 -0.35
N PHE A 140 -1.54 21.16 -0.74
CA PHE A 140 -0.61 20.45 0.14
C PHE A 140 0.82 20.51 -0.44
N ASP A 141 1.80 20.34 0.44
CA ASP A 141 3.20 20.19 0.05
C ASP A 141 3.51 18.73 -0.23
N PRO A 142 3.80 18.33 -1.48
CA PRO A 142 4.03 16.93 -1.83
C PRO A 142 5.28 16.33 -1.16
N SER A 143 6.18 17.16 -0.64
CA SER A 143 7.37 16.74 0.09
C SER A 143 7.14 16.47 1.57
N LYS A 144 6.00 16.90 2.10
CA LYS A 144 5.63 16.71 3.50
C LYS A 144 4.52 15.68 3.63
N GLU A 145 4.74 14.70 4.46
CA GLU A 145 3.80 13.62 4.69
C GLU A 145 3.58 13.36 6.17
N LEU A 146 2.40 12.87 6.48
CA LEU A 146 2.07 12.32 7.79
C LEU A 146 2.06 10.81 7.68
N VAL A 147 2.78 10.14 8.55
CA VAL A 147 2.87 8.68 8.61
C VAL A 147 2.41 8.22 9.97
N TYR A 148 1.44 7.31 9.99
CA TYR A 148 1.15 6.55 11.20
C TYR A 148 2.01 5.29 11.25
N ALA A 149 2.14 4.69 12.43
CA ALA A 149 2.96 3.50 12.62
C ALA A 149 2.45 2.33 11.77
N ASP A 150 3.30 1.84 10.88
CA ASP A 150 3.06 0.67 10.04
C ASP A 150 3.17 -0.61 10.85
N ARG A 151 2.58 -1.69 10.34
CA ARG A 151 2.66 -3.04 10.91
C ARG A 151 3.48 -3.94 10.02
N VAL A 152 4.16 -4.89 10.65
CA VAL A 152 4.79 -5.99 9.91
C VAL A 152 3.72 -6.97 9.49
N ARG A 153 3.72 -7.34 8.21
CA ARG A 153 2.86 -8.37 7.67
C ARG A 153 3.70 -9.42 6.97
N ARG A 154 3.51 -10.68 7.34
CA ARG A 154 4.18 -11.82 6.72
C ARG A 154 3.17 -12.88 6.33
N ARG A 155 3.33 -13.45 5.17
CA ARG A 155 2.57 -14.62 4.70
C ARG A 155 3.53 -15.73 4.37
N GLU A 156 3.20 -16.94 4.80
CA GLU A 156 3.95 -18.13 4.42
C GLU A 156 3.42 -18.67 3.08
N PRO A 157 4.26 -19.35 2.27
CA PRO A 157 3.82 -20.00 1.05
C PRO A 157 2.69 -21.00 1.33
N GLY A 158 1.61 -20.91 0.56
CA GLY A 158 0.45 -21.77 0.70
C GLY A 158 -0.56 -21.36 1.78
N ASP A 159 -0.32 -20.27 2.52
CA ASP A 159 -1.34 -19.69 3.39
C ASP A 159 -2.53 -19.22 2.56
N SER A 160 -3.71 -19.78 2.86
CA SER A 160 -4.96 -19.25 2.31
C SER A 160 -5.28 -17.96 3.01
N THR A 161 -5.43 -16.89 2.26
CA THR A 161 -5.86 -15.63 2.84
C THR A 161 -7.37 -15.65 3.02
N LEU A 162 -7.84 -15.66 4.24
CA LEU A 162 -9.11 -15.05 4.58
C LEU A 162 -8.92 -13.51 4.54
N GLY A 163 -8.23 -13.05 3.48
CA GLY A 163 -7.72 -11.70 3.39
C GLY A 163 -8.80 -10.65 3.58
N LEU A 164 -8.36 -9.45 3.85
CA LEU A 164 -9.24 -8.29 3.83
C LEU A 164 -10.13 -8.33 2.59
N SER A 165 -11.45 -8.29 2.80
CA SER A 165 -12.40 -8.15 1.72
C SER A 165 -12.05 -6.92 0.87
N PRO A 166 -12.42 -6.87 -0.40
CA PRO A 166 -12.27 -5.65 -1.19
C PRO A 166 -12.84 -4.45 -0.44
N HIS A 167 -12.03 -3.45 -0.21
CA HIS A 167 -12.37 -2.25 0.57
C HIS A 167 -11.67 -1.02 -0.01
N CYS A 168 -12.14 0.15 0.37
CA CYS A 168 -11.42 1.40 0.20
C CYS A 168 -10.85 1.80 1.56
N ASP A 169 -9.56 2.14 1.61
CA ASP A 169 -8.97 2.76 2.78
C ASP A 169 -9.68 4.10 3.05
N ALA A 170 -9.71 4.53 4.31
CA ALA A 170 -10.41 5.73 4.75
C ALA A 170 -11.95 5.71 4.61
N GLY A 171 -12.55 4.56 4.40
CA GLY A 171 -14.00 4.36 4.35
C GLY A 171 -14.50 3.84 3.01
N SER A 172 -15.76 3.48 2.95
CA SER A 172 -16.36 2.85 1.79
C SER A 172 -17.07 3.84 0.87
N VAL A 173 -17.85 3.32 -0.05
CA VAL A 173 -18.54 4.08 -1.11
C VAL A 173 -19.38 5.24 -0.59
N GLU A 174 -19.91 5.15 0.63
CA GLU A 174 -20.70 6.21 1.27
C GLU A 174 -19.96 7.54 1.41
N ARG A 175 -18.64 7.53 1.40
CA ARG A 175 -17.82 8.76 1.44
C ARG A 175 -17.69 9.45 0.08
N TRP A 176 -17.97 8.73 -0.99
CA TRP A 176 -17.78 9.17 -2.36
C TRP A 176 -19.07 9.50 -3.09
N ILE A 177 -20.23 9.31 -2.44
CA ILE A 177 -21.52 9.74 -2.96
C ILE A 177 -21.82 11.16 -2.51
N ASP A 178 -22.45 11.95 -3.38
CA ASP A 178 -22.74 13.36 -3.15
C ASP A 178 -23.45 13.63 -1.83
N ASP A 179 -24.44 12.81 -1.49
CA ASP A 179 -25.19 12.91 -0.23
C ASP A 179 -24.32 12.72 1.00
N GLY A 180 -23.42 11.76 1.00
CA GLY A 180 -22.48 11.50 2.09
C GLY A 180 -21.47 12.64 2.22
N TYR A 181 -20.88 13.05 1.11
CA TYR A 181 -19.90 14.12 1.08
C TYR A 181 -20.49 15.45 1.53
N GLN A 182 -21.59 15.89 0.92
CA GLN A 182 -22.19 17.18 1.24
C GLN A 182 -22.88 17.23 2.60
N LYS A 183 -23.52 16.15 3.04
CA LYS A 183 -24.29 16.15 4.29
C LYS A 183 -23.44 15.91 5.54
N VAL A 184 -22.33 15.22 5.41
CA VAL A 184 -21.49 14.80 6.54
C VAL A 184 -20.11 15.46 6.49
N TYR A 185 -19.35 15.23 5.42
CA TYR A 185 -17.92 15.58 5.38
C TYR A 185 -17.63 17.04 5.05
N GLN A 186 -18.51 17.77 4.39
CA GLN A 186 -18.34 19.20 4.20
C GLN A 186 -18.66 20.05 5.45
N LYS A 187 -19.20 19.45 6.49
CA LYS A 187 -19.58 20.14 7.71
C LYS A 187 -18.57 19.97 8.86
N ILE A 188 -17.51 19.21 8.64
CA ILE A 188 -16.40 19.03 9.54
C ILE A 188 -15.23 19.90 9.10
#